data_32a94022c63ee40e19191a1d35388fda
#
_entry.id   32a94022c63ee40e19191a1d35388fda
#
_cell.length_a   1.000
_cell.length_b   1.000
_cell.length_c   1.000
_cell.angle_alpha   90.00
_cell.angle_beta   90.00
_cell.angle_gamma   90.00
#
_symmetry.space_group_name_H-M   'P 1'
#
loop_
_entity.id
_entity.type
_entity.pdbx_description
1 polymer ?
#
loop_
_entity_poly.entity_id
_entity_poly.type
_entity_poly.pdbx_seq_one_letter_code
_entity_poly.pdbx_strand_id
1 'polypeptide(L)'
;MNNSFKIDDFLNISNDINSLNDELLRNYIIKRLIELEKISKIQNLGMNDNNKIVSVYEGYISSKSPIKSSKSAEPFYLDNINIYYDFIKQYKNHINEDDLLKMFQDLQNYFTDTFGLTGSQKKRNEVYCEHSIELEMRITSNEQLSVSKLTDKGAAMCLERSAILQNILSILGLKSYFIYGTLEKISFDEITRELHSYNIVKITEDDYLIFDISNPLSLDHENKKYYFPAINVINKGQFNDLIDNCNYVFDNKQVENLFDCEATVLNEIRRIYTIG
;
A
#
# COMPACT_ATOMS: atom_id res chain seq x y z
N MET A 1 -7.55 -14.58 -20.96
CA MET A 1 -8.80 -14.08 -20.38
C MET A 1 -8.42 -13.04 -19.34
N ASN A 2 -8.69 -11.76 -19.61
CA ASN A 2 -8.39 -10.68 -18.66
C ASN A 2 -9.47 -10.69 -17.56
N ASN A 3 -9.19 -11.36 -16.45
CA ASN A 3 -9.98 -11.18 -15.23
C ASN A 3 -9.60 -9.82 -14.63
N SER A 4 -10.15 -8.74 -15.19
CA SER A 4 -10.08 -7.44 -14.54
C SER A 4 -11.07 -7.48 -13.37
N PHE A 5 -10.54 -7.41 -12.13
CA PHE A 5 -11.37 -7.15 -10.97
C PHE A 5 -12.14 -5.83 -11.22
N LYS A 6 -13.45 -5.88 -11.13
CA LYS A 6 -14.31 -4.70 -11.21
C LYS A 6 -14.67 -4.25 -9.80
N ILE A 7 -15.19 -3.03 -9.65
CA ILE A 7 -15.76 -2.58 -8.37
C ILE A 7 -16.88 -3.52 -7.91
N ASP A 8 -17.62 -4.14 -8.85
CA ASP A 8 -18.61 -5.18 -8.56
C ASP A 8 -18.04 -6.36 -7.75
N ASP A 9 -16.76 -6.73 -7.98
CA ASP A 9 -16.11 -7.79 -7.21
C ASP A 9 -15.87 -7.35 -5.76
N PHE A 10 -15.54 -6.07 -5.54
CA PHE A 10 -15.38 -5.49 -4.21
C PHE A 10 -16.68 -5.52 -3.40
N LEU A 11 -17.81 -5.16 -4.02
CA LEU A 11 -19.14 -5.22 -3.39
C LEU A 11 -19.49 -6.62 -2.91
N ASN A 12 -19.35 -7.61 -3.79
CA ASN A 12 -19.63 -9.00 -3.48
C ASN A 12 -18.73 -9.49 -2.32
N ILE A 13 -17.43 -9.17 -2.39
CA ILE A 13 -16.44 -9.55 -1.37
C ILE A 13 -16.75 -8.88 -0.03
N SER A 14 -17.10 -7.60 -0.01
CA SER A 14 -17.40 -6.88 1.23
C SER A 14 -18.63 -7.45 1.94
N ASN A 15 -19.69 -7.79 1.21
CA ASN A 15 -20.89 -8.42 1.74
C ASN A 15 -20.58 -9.80 2.32
N ASP A 16 -19.79 -10.61 1.61
CA ASP A 16 -19.34 -11.92 2.10
C ASP A 16 -18.56 -11.80 3.40
N ILE A 17 -17.54 -10.94 3.42
CA ILE A 17 -16.66 -10.72 4.58
C ILE A 17 -17.45 -10.28 5.82
N ASN A 18 -18.40 -9.36 5.68
CA ASN A 18 -19.17 -8.81 6.78
C ASN A 18 -20.02 -9.87 7.50
N SER A 19 -20.45 -10.91 6.80
CA SER A 19 -21.30 -11.98 7.33
C SER A 19 -20.50 -13.06 8.10
N LEU A 20 -19.17 -13.13 7.95
CA LEU A 20 -18.34 -14.22 8.46
C LEU A 20 -17.93 -14.02 9.92
N ASN A 21 -17.92 -15.11 10.69
CA ASN A 21 -17.22 -15.17 11.98
C ASN A 21 -15.69 -15.30 11.75
N ASP A 22 -14.91 -15.24 12.84
CA ASP A 22 -13.45 -15.20 12.77
C ASP A 22 -12.83 -16.42 12.07
N GLU A 23 -13.33 -17.61 12.32
CA GLU A 23 -12.81 -18.85 11.73
C GLU A 23 -13.12 -18.91 10.23
N LEU A 24 -14.34 -18.60 9.86
CA LEU A 24 -14.78 -18.57 8.48
C LEU A 24 -14.06 -17.46 7.70
N LEU A 25 -13.86 -16.31 8.32
CA LEU A 25 -13.12 -15.20 7.73
C LEU A 25 -11.67 -15.61 7.41
N ARG A 26 -10.99 -16.26 8.34
CA ARG A 26 -9.63 -16.75 8.09
C ARG A 26 -9.57 -17.74 6.92
N ASN A 27 -10.49 -18.68 6.89
CA ASN A 27 -10.59 -19.66 5.80
C ASN A 27 -10.93 -18.99 4.47
N TYR A 28 -11.80 -17.99 4.47
CA TYR A 28 -12.13 -17.18 3.30
C TYR A 28 -10.89 -16.49 2.74
N ILE A 29 -10.12 -15.79 3.59
CA ILE A 29 -8.90 -15.09 3.19
C ILE A 29 -7.88 -16.07 2.61
N ILE A 30 -7.67 -17.22 3.25
CA ILE A 30 -6.75 -18.26 2.74
C ILE A 30 -7.18 -18.73 1.35
N LYS A 31 -8.48 -19.04 1.18
CA LYS A 31 -9.01 -19.44 -0.12
C LYS A 31 -8.81 -18.36 -1.18
N ARG A 32 -9.11 -17.12 -0.82
CA ARG A 32 -8.92 -15.97 -1.71
C ARG A 32 -7.47 -15.78 -2.14
N LEU A 33 -6.52 -15.92 -1.21
CA LEU A 33 -5.08 -15.85 -1.51
C LEU A 33 -4.65 -16.95 -2.49
N ILE A 34 -5.17 -18.18 -2.33
CA ILE A 34 -4.88 -19.29 -3.27
C ILE A 34 -5.42 -18.98 -4.68
N GLU A 35 -6.57 -18.35 -4.79
CA GLU A 35 -7.15 -17.94 -6.07
C GLU A 35 -6.33 -16.82 -6.71
N LEU A 36 -5.99 -15.80 -5.93
CA LEU A 36 -5.17 -14.67 -6.37
C LEU A 36 -3.77 -15.11 -6.82
N GLU A 37 -3.16 -16.07 -6.12
CA GLU A 37 -1.85 -16.63 -6.48
C GLU A 37 -1.85 -17.24 -7.89
N LYS A 38 -2.97 -17.84 -8.34
CA LYS A 38 -3.09 -18.45 -9.68
C LYS A 38 -3.16 -17.42 -10.81
N ILE A 39 -3.63 -16.21 -10.51
CA ILE A 39 -3.84 -15.14 -11.51
C ILE A 39 -2.79 -14.02 -11.40
N SER A 40 -1.92 -14.09 -10.40
CA SER A 40 -0.85 -13.12 -10.18
C SER A 40 0.06 -13.02 -11.41
N LYS A 41 0.27 -11.81 -11.89
CA LYS A 41 1.17 -11.50 -13.00
C LYS A 41 2.13 -10.41 -12.58
N ILE A 42 3.42 -10.69 -12.69
CA ILE A 42 4.47 -9.68 -12.53
C ILE A 42 4.59 -8.91 -13.84
N GLN A 43 4.34 -7.62 -13.81
CA GLN A 43 4.76 -6.71 -14.88
C GLN A 43 6.00 -5.98 -14.40
N ASN A 44 7.18 -6.48 -14.75
CA ASN A 44 8.40 -5.72 -14.60
C ASN A 44 8.47 -4.73 -15.77
N LEU A 45 8.15 -3.49 -15.52
CA LEU A 45 8.55 -2.41 -16.42
C LEU A 45 10.04 -2.17 -16.22
N GLY A 46 10.74 -2.06 -17.31
CA GLY A 46 12.20 -2.03 -17.37
C GLY A 46 12.84 -0.92 -16.53
N MET A 47 14.18 -0.87 -16.55
CA MET A 47 14.93 0.20 -15.92
C MET A 47 14.69 1.53 -16.64
N ASN A 48 14.50 2.60 -15.85
CA ASN A 48 14.60 3.94 -16.41
C ASN A 48 16.06 4.24 -16.82
N ASP A 49 16.26 5.32 -17.59
CA ASP A 49 17.57 5.75 -18.13
C ASP A 49 18.68 5.93 -17.07
N ASN A 50 18.34 5.93 -15.79
CA ASN A 50 19.24 6.10 -14.64
C ASN A 50 19.61 4.79 -13.93
N ASN A 51 19.42 3.62 -14.55
CA ASN A 51 19.68 2.30 -13.93
C ASN A 51 18.86 2.00 -12.66
N LYS A 52 17.79 2.74 -12.39
CA LYS A 52 16.90 2.51 -11.26
C LYS A 52 15.89 1.41 -11.62
N ILE A 53 15.64 0.52 -10.68
CA ILE A 53 14.57 -0.46 -10.83
C ILE A 53 13.27 0.28 -10.66
N VAL A 54 12.45 0.23 -11.69
CA VAL A 54 11.08 0.66 -11.66
C VAL A 54 10.22 -0.57 -11.84
N SER A 55 9.26 -0.76 -10.96
CA SER A 55 8.39 -1.94 -10.98
C SER A 55 6.94 -1.51 -10.85
N VAL A 56 6.10 -2.07 -11.70
CA VAL A 56 4.65 -1.99 -11.58
C VAL A 56 4.11 -3.39 -11.42
N TYR A 57 3.30 -3.59 -10.40
CA TYR A 57 2.55 -4.82 -10.20
C TYR A 57 1.07 -4.50 -10.28
N GLU A 58 0.36 -5.17 -11.14
CA GLU A 58 -1.10 -5.12 -11.22
C GLU A 58 -1.67 -6.27 -10.39
N GLY A 59 -2.55 -5.95 -9.43
CA GLY A 59 -3.21 -6.93 -8.59
C GLY A 59 -2.30 -7.56 -7.54
N TYR A 60 -2.58 -8.80 -7.18
CA TYR A 60 -1.92 -9.52 -6.10
C TYR A 60 -0.44 -9.80 -6.38
N ILE A 61 0.40 -9.51 -5.42
CA ILE A 61 1.83 -9.86 -5.45
C ILE A 61 2.00 -11.24 -4.82
N SER A 62 2.42 -12.21 -5.62
CA SER A 62 2.67 -13.58 -5.17
C SER A 62 3.66 -13.65 -4.01
N SER A 63 3.40 -14.53 -3.05
CA SER A 63 4.33 -14.84 -1.96
C SER A 63 5.68 -15.38 -2.43
N LYS A 64 5.75 -15.83 -3.69
CA LYS A 64 6.97 -16.33 -4.35
C LYS A 64 7.69 -15.25 -5.16
N SER A 65 7.09 -14.06 -5.27
CA SER A 65 7.67 -12.97 -6.06
C SER A 65 8.64 -12.15 -5.20
N PRO A 66 9.92 -12.06 -5.61
CA PRO A 66 10.90 -11.25 -4.92
C PRO A 66 10.63 -9.76 -5.13
N ILE A 67 10.61 -8.99 -4.06
CA ILE A 67 10.52 -7.53 -4.11
C ILE A 67 11.87 -6.95 -3.72
N LYS A 68 12.42 -6.06 -4.56
CA LYS A 68 13.74 -5.46 -4.38
C LYS A 68 13.70 -3.95 -4.45
N SER A 69 14.49 -3.30 -3.63
CA SER A 69 14.71 -1.84 -3.70
C SER A 69 15.78 -1.42 -4.72
N SER A 70 16.65 -2.35 -5.13
CA SER A 70 17.66 -2.15 -6.17
C SER A 70 18.11 -3.50 -6.75
N LYS A 71 18.89 -3.47 -7.85
CA LYS A 71 19.43 -4.70 -8.43
C LYS A 71 20.29 -5.51 -7.46
N SER A 72 21.08 -4.82 -6.63
CA SER A 72 21.99 -5.41 -5.66
C SER A 72 21.36 -5.64 -4.30
N ALA A 73 20.13 -5.16 -4.07
CA ALA A 73 19.45 -5.36 -2.80
C ALA A 73 18.97 -6.81 -2.66
N GLU A 74 19.09 -7.31 -1.44
CA GLU A 74 18.47 -8.58 -1.07
C GLU A 74 16.94 -8.46 -1.19
N PRO A 75 16.27 -9.45 -1.79
CA PRO A 75 14.83 -9.45 -1.91
C PRO A 75 14.14 -9.78 -0.60
N PHE A 76 12.93 -9.24 -0.40
CA PHE A 76 12.00 -9.76 0.58
C PHE A 76 10.74 -10.32 -0.10
N TYR A 77 9.97 -11.09 0.65
CA TYR A 77 8.78 -11.80 0.16
C TYR A 77 7.58 -11.54 1.07
N LEU A 78 6.39 -11.47 0.48
CA LEU A 78 5.13 -11.27 1.20
C LEU A 78 4.56 -12.61 1.68
N ASP A 79 4.90 -13.02 2.88
CA ASP A 79 4.53 -14.31 3.45
C ASP A 79 3.53 -14.24 4.60
N ASN A 80 3.23 -13.04 5.12
CA ASN A 80 2.47 -12.87 6.35
C ASN A 80 0.96 -12.70 6.11
N ILE A 81 0.23 -13.80 6.14
CA ILE A 81 -1.24 -13.78 6.08
C ILE A 81 -1.89 -13.08 7.30
N ASN A 82 -1.22 -13.06 8.46
CA ASN A 82 -1.81 -12.49 9.67
C ASN A 82 -2.06 -10.99 9.52
N ILE A 83 -1.15 -10.26 8.86
CA ILE A 83 -1.34 -8.83 8.60
C ILE A 83 -2.64 -8.57 7.83
N TYR A 84 -2.93 -9.38 6.79
CA TYR A 84 -4.14 -9.23 5.99
C TYR A 84 -5.39 -9.60 6.80
N TYR A 85 -5.30 -10.70 7.54
CA TYR A 85 -6.39 -11.16 8.39
C TYR A 85 -6.72 -10.16 9.50
N ASP A 86 -5.71 -9.65 10.20
CA ASP A 86 -5.89 -8.73 11.33
C ASP A 86 -6.55 -7.42 10.88
N PHE A 87 -6.10 -6.84 9.74
CA PHE A 87 -6.76 -5.68 9.17
C PHE A 87 -8.24 -5.98 8.83
N ILE A 88 -8.50 -7.01 8.04
CA ILE A 88 -9.86 -7.31 7.58
C ILE A 88 -10.76 -7.64 8.76
N LYS A 89 -10.29 -8.40 9.75
CA LYS A 89 -11.04 -8.72 10.97
C LYS A 89 -11.43 -7.46 11.75
N GLN A 90 -10.49 -6.54 11.90
CA GLN A 90 -10.70 -5.31 12.68
C GLN A 90 -11.69 -4.37 12.00
N TYR A 91 -11.60 -4.25 10.68
CA TYR A 91 -12.31 -3.21 9.92
C TYR A 91 -13.40 -3.76 8.99
N LYS A 92 -13.70 -5.06 9.00
CA LYS A 92 -14.65 -5.67 8.06
C LYS A 92 -16.00 -4.95 7.99
N ASN A 93 -16.54 -4.47 9.11
CA ASN A 93 -17.82 -3.75 9.16
C ASN A 93 -17.76 -2.34 8.56
N HIS A 94 -16.56 -1.83 8.28
CA HIS A 94 -16.33 -0.55 7.63
C HIS A 94 -15.95 -0.70 6.15
N ILE A 95 -15.70 -1.94 5.69
CA ILE A 95 -15.39 -2.23 4.31
C ILE A 95 -16.69 -2.16 3.52
N ASN A 96 -16.91 -1.04 2.85
CA ASN A 96 -18.14 -0.71 2.18
C ASN A 96 -17.81 0.16 0.96
N GLU A 97 -18.44 -0.14 -0.19
CA GLU A 97 -18.24 0.62 -1.43
C GLU A 97 -18.70 2.07 -1.29
N ASP A 98 -19.80 2.29 -0.56
CA ASP A 98 -20.36 3.63 -0.39
C ASP A 98 -19.46 4.55 0.45
N ASP A 99 -18.39 4.00 1.08
CA ASP A 99 -17.48 4.77 1.92
C ASP A 99 -16.00 4.34 1.74
N LEU A 100 -15.53 4.39 0.50
CA LEU A 100 -14.13 4.09 0.16
C LEU A 100 -13.15 4.99 0.92
N LEU A 101 -13.47 6.26 1.15
CA LEU A 101 -12.62 7.18 1.88
C LEU A 101 -12.43 6.74 3.33
N LYS A 102 -13.50 6.24 3.96
CA LYS A 102 -13.40 5.67 5.30
C LYS A 102 -12.52 4.43 5.33
N MET A 103 -12.66 3.55 4.35
CA MET A 103 -11.79 2.37 4.23
C MET A 103 -10.32 2.77 4.08
N PHE A 104 -9.98 3.76 3.26
CA PHE A 104 -8.62 4.27 3.13
C PHE A 104 -8.11 4.91 4.43
N GLN A 105 -8.98 5.58 5.18
CA GLN A 105 -8.64 6.09 6.50
C GLN A 105 -8.36 4.96 7.49
N ASP A 106 -9.17 3.92 7.50
CA ASP A 106 -8.97 2.75 8.36
C ASP A 106 -7.67 2.02 8.00
N LEU A 107 -7.34 1.91 6.71
CA LEU A 107 -6.04 1.42 6.24
C LEU A 107 -4.88 2.30 6.76
N GLN A 108 -5.00 3.62 6.64
CA GLN A 108 -3.97 4.54 7.16
C GLN A 108 -3.78 4.39 8.66
N ASN A 109 -4.86 4.33 9.44
CA ASN A 109 -4.82 4.14 10.88
C ASN A 109 -4.14 2.79 11.23
N TYR A 110 -4.57 1.70 10.61
CA TYR A 110 -4.00 0.38 10.82
C TYR A 110 -2.49 0.34 10.55
N PHE A 111 -2.05 0.91 9.42
CA PHE A 111 -0.63 0.96 9.08
C PHE A 111 0.17 1.84 10.03
N THR A 112 -0.40 2.96 10.47
CA THR A 112 0.24 3.86 11.43
C THR A 112 0.38 3.20 12.80
N ASP A 113 -0.66 2.51 13.27
CA ASP A 113 -0.68 1.84 14.57
C ASP A 113 0.21 0.59 14.58
N THR A 114 0.21 -0.17 13.48
CA THR A 114 0.95 -1.45 13.39
C THR A 114 2.44 -1.23 13.10
N PHE A 115 2.78 -0.32 12.18
CA PHE A 115 4.14 -0.15 11.67
C PHE A 115 4.79 1.18 12.06
N GLY A 116 4.06 2.04 12.77
CA GLY A 116 4.46 3.43 13.05
C GLY A 116 4.36 4.32 11.81
N LEU A 117 4.73 5.59 11.93
CA LEU A 117 4.66 6.58 10.86
C LEU A 117 5.71 6.35 9.77
N THR A 118 6.92 6.09 10.19
CA THR A 118 8.05 5.90 9.29
C THR A 118 8.86 4.70 9.72
N GLY A 119 9.30 3.90 8.75
CA GLY A 119 10.28 2.85 8.99
C GLY A 119 11.66 3.45 9.26
N SER A 120 12.52 2.63 9.85
CA SER A 120 13.90 3.02 10.15
C SER A 120 14.87 2.28 9.22
N GLN A 121 15.59 3.03 8.38
CA GLN A 121 16.65 2.46 7.54
C GLN A 121 17.73 1.73 8.36
N LYS A 122 18.04 2.25 9.57
CA LYS A 122 18.97 1.58 10.48
C LYS A 122 18.44 0.21 10.89
N LYS A 123 17.21 0.12 11.37
CA LYS A 123 16.58 -1.16 11.75
C LYS A 123 16.47 -2.11 10.54
N ARG A 124 16.18 -1.56 9.36
CA ARG A 124 16.13 -2.35 8.14
C ARG A 124 17.48 -3.00 7.83
N ASN A 125 18.55 -2.23 7.88
CA ASN A 125 19.91 -2.74 7.68
C ASN A 125 20.28 -3.80 8.75
N GLU A 126 19.88 -3.61 10.01
CA GLU A 126 20.05 -4.60 11.08
C GLU A 126 19.36 -5.91 10.75
N VAL A 127 18.09 -5.88 10.29
CA VAL A 127 17.35 -7.09 9.90
C VAL A 127 18.02 -7.82 8.74
N TYR A 128 18.49 -7.10 7.72
CA TYR A 128 19.21 -7.71 6.60
C TYR A 128 20.53 -8.34 7.05
N CYS A 129 21.28 -7.68 7.92
CA CYS A 129 22.53 -8.19 8.48
C CYS A 129 22.27 -9.46 9.33
N GLU A 130 21.27 -9.41 10.22
CA GLU A 130 20.87 -10.58 11.02
C GLU A 130 20.49 -11.77 10.13
N HIS A 131 19.71 -11.53 9.08
CA HIS A 131 19.30 -12.57 8.15
C HIS A 131 20.49 -13.22 7.43
N SER A 132 21.44 -12.40 6.96
CA SER A 132 22.67 -12.91 6.31
C SER A 132 23.50 -13.76 7.27
N ILE A 133 23.64 -13.34 8.53
CA ILE A 133 24.35 -14.12 9.57
C ILE A 133 23.62 -15.44 9.85
N GLU A 134 22.31 -15.44 9.96
CA GLU A 134 21.51 -16.65 10.17
C GLU A 134 21.69 -17.66 9.03
N LEU A 135 21.74 -17.19 7.78
CA LEU A 135 22.00 -18.02 6.61
C LEU A 135 23.42 -18.62 6.63
N GLU A 136 24.45 -17.80 6.92
CA GLU A 136 25.83 -18.26 7.02
C GLU A 136 26.02 -19.30 8.12
N MET A 137 25.37 -19.09 9.28
CA MET A 137 25.41 -20.01 10.41
C MET A 137 24.47 -21.23 10.25
N ARG A 138 23.70 -21.30 9.16
CA ARG A 138 22.69 -22.34 8.94
C ARG A 138 21.65 -22.48 10.07
N ILE A 139 21.38 -21.38 10.78
CA ILE A 139 20.36 -21.34 11.83
C ILE A 139 18.96 -21.38 11.20
N THR A 140 18.80 -20.72 10.05
CA THR A 140 17.57 -20.77 9.27
C THR A 140 17.79 -21.59 7.99
N SER A 141 16.80 -22.39 7.63
CA SER A 141 16.75 -23.07 6.32
C SER A 141 16.04 -22.23 5.26
N ASN A 142 15.49 -21.07 5.64
CA ASN A 142 14.75 -20.20 4.74
C ASN A 142 15.70 -19.15 4.15
N GLU A 143 16.07 -19.34 2.89
CA GLU A 143 16.90 -18.39 2.13
C GLU A 143 16.18 -17.10 1.78
N GLN A 144 14.87 -17.01 2.08
CA GLN A 144 14.03 -15.88 1.73
C GLN A 144 13.76 -15.00 2.95
N LEU A 145 14.08 -13.71 2.84
CA LEU A 145 13.72 -12.73 3.86
C LEU A 145 12.23 -12.46 3.81
N SER A 146 11.55 -12.75 4.91
CA SER A 146 10.11 -12.54 5.08
C SER A 146 9.80 -11.08 5.40
N VAL A 147 8.69 -10.56 4.85
CA VAL A 147 8.17 -9.24 5.24
C VAL A 147 7.84 -9.18 6.73
N SER A 148 7.45 -10.29 7.34
CA SER A 148 7.20 -10.39 8.79
C SER A 148 8.40 -9.95 9.61
N LYS A 149 9.61 -10.40 9.25
CA LYS A 149 10.84 -9.96 9.96
C LYS A 149 11.04 -8.45 9.92
N LEU A 150 10.70 -7.83 8.78
CA LEU A 150 10.81 -6.38 8.61
C LEU A 150 9.75 -5.61 9.41
N THR A 151 8.51 -6.11 9.41
CA THR A 151 7.41 -5.47 10.14
C THR A 151 7.56 -5.60 11.65
N ASP A 152 7.89 -6.78 12.15
CA ASP A 152 8.03 -7.06 13.59
C ASP A 152 9.14 -6.25 14.25
N LYS A 153 10.17 -5.89 13.49
CA LYS A 153 11.28 -5.04 13.96
C LYS A 153 11.02 -3.54 13.76
N GLY A 154 9.86 -3.16 13.18
CA GLY A 154 9.56 -1.76 12.82
C GLY A 154 10.51 -1.22 11.75
N ALA A 155 10.91 -2.09 10.82
CA ALA A 155 11.82 -1.78 9.71
C ALA A 155 11.08 -1.55 8.38
N ALA A 156 9.76 -1.77 8.34
CA ALA A 156 8.96 -1.60 7.14
C ALA A 156 8.92 -0.13 6.69
N MET A 157 9.41 0.13 5.48
CA MET A 157 9.43 1.43 4.82
C MET A 157 8.36 1.50 3.72
N CYS A 158 8.43 2.49 2.86
CA CYS A 158 7.45 2.67 1.78
C CYS A 158 7.28 1.40 0.92
N LEU A 159 8.37 0.72 0.59
CA LEU A 159 8.35 -0.45 -0.28
C LEU A 159 7.55 -1.61 0.34
N GLU A 160 7.85 -1.98 1.57
CA GLU A 160 7.15 -3.05 2.29
C GLU A 160 5.69 -2.70 2.54
N ARG A 161 5.42 -1.46 2.99
CA ARG A 161 4.07 -0.98 3.29
C ARG A 161 3.17 -1.00 2.05
N SER A 162 3.64 -0.42 0.95
CA SER A 162 2.86 -0.39 -0.30
C SER A 162 2.66 -1.79 -0.88
N ALA A 163 3.62 -2.70 -0.72
CA ALA A 163 3.47 -4.10 -1.14
C ALA A 163 2.42 -4.86 -0.30
N ILE A 164 2.42 -4.67 1.03
CA ILE A 164 1.39 -5.23 1.91
C ILE A 164 0.02 -4.66 1.55
N LEU A 165 -0.07 -3.33 1.38
CA LEU A 165 -1.30 -2.66 0.99
C LEU A 165 -1.83 -3.19 -0.34
N GLN A 166 -0.96 -3.42 -1.33
CA GLN A 166 -1.35 -3.99 -2.63
C GLN A 166 -2.08 -5.31 -2.47
N ASN A 167 -1.59 -6.19 -1.59
CA ASN A 167 -2.23 -7.47 -1.34
C ASN A 167 -3.55 -7.31 -0.58
N ILE A 168 -3.66 -6.40 0.39
CA ILE A 168 -4.93 -6.11 1.07
C ILE A 168 -5.97 -5.63 0.04
N LEU A 169 -5.64 -4.66 -0.80
CA LEU A 169 -6.55 -4.15 -1.84
C LEU A 169 -6.99 -5.25 -2.81
N SER A 170 -6.07 -6.14 -3.19
CA SER A 170 -6.38 -7.28 -4.06
C SER A 170 -7.28 -8.31 -3.39
N ILE A 171 -7.09 -8.60 -2.11
CA ILE A 171 -7.96 -9.51 -1.33
C ILE A 171 -9.38 -8.94 -1.27
N LEU A 172 -9.49 -7.62 -1.10
CA LEU A 172 -10.76 -6.90 -1.09
C LEU A 172 -11.41 -6.77 -2.50
N GLY A 173 -10.76 -7.24 -3.57
CA GLY A 173 -11.30 -7.21 -4.93
C GLY A 173 -11.14 -5.87 -5.63
N LEU A 174 -10.37 -4.95 -5.08
CA LEU A 174 -10.09 -3.67 -5.73
C LEU A 174 -9.03 -3.86 -6.82
N LYS A 175 -9.31 -3.33 -8.00
CA LYS A 175 -8.31 -3.25 -9.06
C LYS A 175 -7.26 -2.21 -8.67
N SER A 176 -6.06 -2.67 -8.38
CA SER A 176 -5.00 -1.82 -7.86
C SER A 176 -3.65 -2.14 -8.47
N TYR A 177 -2.75 -1.17 -8.37
CA TYR A 177 -1.39 -1.22 -8.89
C TYR A 177 -0.42 -0.81 -7.79
N PHE A 178 0.62 -1.57 -7.60
CA PHE A 178 1.77 -1.18 -6.79
C PHE A 178 2.81 -0.57 -7.72
N ILE A 179 3.27 0.62 -7.39
CA ILE A 179 4.29 1.34 -8.14
C ILE A 179 5.54 1.50 -7.26
N TYR A 180 6.68 1.15 -7.79
CA TYR A 180 7.98 1.53 -7.24
C TYR A 180 8.73 2.36 -8.28
N GLY A 181 8.91 3.62 -7.98
CA GLY A 181 9.45 4.60 -8.92
C GLY A 181 10.14 5.75 -8.22
N THR A 182 10.05 6.93 -8.79
CA THR A 182 10.64 8.16 -8.25
C THR A 182 9.54 9.08 -7.73
N LEU A 183 9.73 9.59 -6.52
CA LEU A 183 8.95 10.68 -5.95
C LEU A 183 9.74 11.97 -6.09
N GLU A 184 9.14 12.96 -6.73
CA GLU A 184 9.63 14.34 -6.75
C GLU A 184 8.83 15.16 -5.72
N LYS A 185 9.53 15.68 -4.73
CA LYS A 185 8.95 16.62 -3.76
C LYS A 185 9.35 18.03 -4.16
N ILE A 186 8.37 18.86 -4.41
CA ILE A 186 8.57 20.29 -4.72
C ILE A 186 8.26 21.08 -3.45
N SER A 187 9.27 21.75 -2.91
CA SER A 187 9.15 22.58 -1.71
C SER A 187 9.77 23.93 -1.99
N PHE A 188 8.97 24.99 -2.03
CA PHE A 188 9.37 26.39 -2.28
C PHE A 188 10.36 26.56 -3.44
N ASP A 189 11.65 26.37 -3.22
CA ASP A 189 12.72 26.56 -4.21
C ASP A 189 13.55 25.31 -4.45
N GLU A 190 13.17 24.16 -3.85
CA GLU A 190 13.96 22.95 -3.92
C GLU A 190 13.14 21.77 -4.45
N ILE A 191 13.70 21.07 -5.44
CA ILE A 191 13.15 19.81 -5.94
C ILE A 191 14.02 18.67 -5.42
N THR A 192 13.46 17.85 -4.54
CA THR A 192 14.12 16.63 -4.09
C THR A 192 13.56 15.42 -4.79
N ARG A 193 14.42 14.43 -5.08
CA ARG A 193 14.04 13.18 -5.73
C ARG A 193 14.48 12.00 -4.91
N GLU A 194 13.55 11.11 -4.63
CA GLU A 194 13.84 9.87 -3.90
C GLU A 194 13.16 8.66 -4.56
N LEU A 195 13.70 7.47 -4.32
CA LEU A 195 12.99 6.23 -4.66
C LEU A 195 11.83 6.05 -3.69
N HIS A 196 10.65 5.82 -4.24
CA HIS A 196 9.43 5.72 -3.45
C HIS A 196 8.47 4.69 -4.03
N SER A 197 7.59 4.16 -3.18
CA SER A 197 6.51 3.27 -3.57
C SER A 197 5.18 3.73 -3.03
N TYR A 198 4.16 3.56 -3.84
CA TYR A 198 2.78 3.92 -3.56
C TYR A 198 1.82 2.99 -4.32
N ASN A 199 0.54 3.12 -4.07
CA ASN A 199 -0.47 2.33 -4.74
C ASN A 199 -1.41 3.22 -5.55
N ILE A 200 -1.95 2.67 -6.62
CA ILE A 200 -3.01 3.29 -7.41
C ILE A 200 -4.20 2.35 -7.39
N VAL A 201 -5.39 2.88 -7.14
CA VAL A 201 -6.66 2.14 -7.14
C VAL A 201 -7.52 2.66 -8.27
N LYS A 202 -8.03 1.77 -9.12
CA LYS A 202 -9.00 2.12 -10.15
C LYS A 202 -10.38 2.31 -9.51
N ILE A 203 -10.96 3.48 -9.64
CA ILE A 203 -12.29 3.81 -9.08
C ILE A 203 -13.38 3.65 -10.13
N THR A 204 -13.17 4.26 -11.30
CA THR A 204 -14.08 4.14 -12.46
C THR A 204 -13.30 3.71 -13.70
N GLU A 205 -13.94 3.69 -14.88
CA GLU A 205 -13.21 3.42 -16.13
C GLU A 205 -12.20 4.52 -16.48
N ASP A 206 -12.40 5.74 -15.98
CA ASP A 206 -11.60 6.90 -16.32
C ASP A 206 -10.87 7.52 -15.12
N ASP A 207 -11.26 7.17 -13.88
CA ASP A 207 -10.71 7.76 -12.66
C ASP A 207 -9.92 6.74 -11.84
N TYR A 208 -8.79 7.19 -11.35
CA TYR A 208 -7.87 6.43 -10.51
C TYR A 208 -7.52 7.25 -9.27
N LEU A 209 -7.17 6.58 -8.21
CA LEU A 209 -6.80 7.19 -6.95
C LEU A 209 -5.40 6.74 -6.57
N ILE A 210 -4.48 7.68 -6.45
CA ILE A 210 -3.16 7.44 -5.85
C ILE A 210 -3.35 7.40 -4.35
N PHE A 211 -2.82 6.39 -3.69
CA PHE A 211 -2.79 6.26 -2.25
C PHE A 211 -1.36 6.02 -1.76
N ASP A 212 -0.81 7.00 -1.06
CA ASP A 212 0.52 6.92 -0.46
C ASP A 212 0.42 6.64 1.03
N ILE A 213 0.44 5.36 1.39
CA ILE A 213 0.32 4.89 2.77
C ILE A 213 1.51 5.29 3.65
N SER A 214 2.63 5.68 3.05
CA SER A 214 3.87 5.97 3.77
C SER A 214 4.10 7.44 4.06
N ASN A 215 3.34 8.32 3.42
CA ASN A 215 3.40 9.76 3.61
C ASN A 215 2.01 10.32 3.99
N PRO A 216 1.45 9.94 5.14
CA PRO A 216 0.15 10.43 5.54
C PRO A 216 0.18 11.95 5.74
N LEU A 217 -0.93 12.59 5.40
CA LEU A 217 -1.16 13.97 5.79
C LEU A 217 -1.35 14.04 7.30
N SER A 218 -0.87 15.08 7.94
CA SER A 218 -1.02 15.24 9.39
C SER A 218 -1.63 16.58 9.74
N LEU A 219 -2.53 16.56 10.71
CA LEU A 219 -3.16 17.73 11.28
C LEU A 219 -2.95 17.75 12.79
N ASP A 220 -2.43 18.86 13.32
CA ASP A 220 -2.32 19.09 14.75
C ASP A 220 -3.60 19.81 15.23
N HIS A 221 -4.38 19.18 16.10
CA HIS A 221 -5.59 19.75 16.68
C HIS A 221 -5.68 19.40 18.17
N GLU A 222 -5.89 20.39 19.05
CA GLU A 222 -6.01 20.22 20.50
C GLU A 222 -4.92 19.37 21.15
N ASN A 223 -3.66 19.59 20.77
CA ASN A 223 -2.49 18.86 21.24
C ASN A 223 -2.47 17.37 20.85
N LYS A 224 -3.30 16.95 19.88
CA LYS A 224 -3.26 15.63 19.26
C LYS A 224 -2.89 15.77 17.81
N LYS A 225 -2.15 14.77 17.33
CA LYS A 225 -1.79 14.65 15.91
C LYS A 225 -2.66 13.59 15.26
N TYR A 226 -3.36 13.99 14.22
CA TYR A 226 -4.21 13.11 13.41
C TYR A 226 -3.52 12.83 12.09
N TYR A 227 -3.70 11.63 11.57
CA TYR A 227 -3.12 11.21 10.30
C TYR A 227 -4.22 10.84 9.34
N PHE A 228 -4.11 11.34 8.12
CA PHE A 228 -5.07 11.12 7.06
C PHE A 228 -4.37 10.48 5.86
N PRO A 229 -5.09 9.69 5.06
CA PRO A 229 -4.52 9.11 3.86
C PRO A 229 -4.10 10.20 2.87
N ALA A 230 -2.88 10.11 2.36
CA ALA A 230 -2.46 10.94 1.23
C ALA A 230 -3.07 10.36 -0.04
N ILE A 231 -4.12 11.00 -0.54
CA ILE A 231 -4.91 10.57 -1.67
C ILE A 231 -4.90 11.66 -2.75
N ASN A 232 -4.71 11.25 -4.01
CA ASN A 232 -4.84 12.14 -5.16
C ASN A 232 -5.64 11.45 -6.26
N VAL A 233 -6.69 12.10 -6.75
CA VAL A 233 -7.50 11.59 -7.85
C VAL A 233 -6.87 12.02 -9.16
N ILE A 234 -6.66 11.07 -10.06
CA ILE A 234 -6.08 11.26 -11.38
C ILE A 234 -6.97 10.64 -12.45
N ASN A 235 -6.95 11.22 -13.65
CA ASN A 235 -7.64 10.64 -14.80
C ASN A 235 -6.79 9.56 -15.50
N LYS A 236 -7.40 8.87 -16.44
CA LYS A 236 -6.78 7.79 -17.21
C LYS A 236 -5.51 8.23 -17.98
N GLY A 237 -5.48 9.46 -18.49
CA GLY A 237 -4.28 9.99 -19.17
C GLY A 237 -3.12 10.10 -18.20
N GLN A 238 -3.33 10.73 -17.06
CA GLN A 238 -2.34 10.85 -16.00
C GLN A 238 -1.92 9.48 -15.43
N PHE A 239 -2.86 8.54 -15.31
CA PHE A 239 -2.55 7.17 -14.92
C PHE A 239 -1.59 6.50 -15.91
N ASN A 240 -1.84 6.60 -17.22
CA ASN A 240 -0.96 6.04 -18.25
C ASN A 240 0.43 6.66 -18.18
N ASP A 241 0.52 7.99 -18.05
CA ASP A 241 1.79 8.69 -17.91
C ASP A 241 2.57 8.23 -16.67
N LEU A 242 1.88 7.98 -15.54
CA LEU A 242 2.48 7.45 -14.33
C LEU A 242 3.00 6.02 -14.50
N ILE A 243 2.25 5.14 -15.19
CA ILE A 243 2.69 3.77 -15.47
C ILE A 243 3.91 3.76 -16.39
N ASP A 244 3.92 4.61 -17.42
CA ASP A 244 5.01 4.66 -18.39
C ASP A 244 6.30 5.26 -17.80
N ASN A 245 6.17 6.30 -16.97
CA ASN A 245 7.31 7.03 -16.43
C ASN A 245 7.67 6.64 -15.00
N CYS A 246 6.71 6.06 -14.25
CA CYS A 246 6.81 5.73 -12.82
C CYS A 246 7.32 6.88 -11.95
N ASN A 247 6.97 8.10 -12.31
CA ASN A 247 7.30 9.31 -11.57
C ASN A 247 6.04 9.85 -10.90
N TYR A 248 6.11 10.01 -9.60
CA TYR A 248 5.08 10.67 -8.81
C TYR A 248 5.61 12.03 -8.36
N VAL A 249 4.89 13.08 -8.70
CA VAL A 249 5.19 14.45 -8.25
C VAL A 249 4.28 14.77 -7.08
N PHE A 250 4.87 14.92 -5.91
CA PHE A 250 4.19 15.42 -4.71
C PHE A 250 4.43 16.93 -4.64
N ASP A 251 3.41 17.71 -4.97
CA ASP A 251 3.42 19.16 -4.84
C ASP A 251 2.70 19.53 -3.54
N ASN A 252 3.39 20.22 -2.63
CA ASN A 252 2.79 20.74 -1.40
C ASN A 252 1.59 21.67 -1.68
N LYS A 253 1.55 22.33 -2.85
CA LYS A 253 0.38 23.10 -3.30
C LYS A 253 -0.83 22.23 -3.61
N GLN A 254 -0.64 20.98 -4.03
CA GLN A 254 -1.75 20.04 -4.19
C GLN A 254 -2.33 19.63 -2.82
N VAL A 255 -1.50 19.58 -1.79
CA VAL A 255 -1.96 19.37 -0.41
C VAL A 255 -2.76 20.58 0.09
N GLU A 256 -2.28 21.79 -0.17
CA GLU A 256 -3.04 23.02 0.11
C GLU A 256 -4.32 23.07 -0.72
N ASN A 257 -4.30 22.68 -1.99
CA ASN A 257 -5.50 22.59 -2.81
C ASN A 257 -6.46 21.45 -2.41
N LEU A 258 -5.97 20.33 -1.86
CA LEU A 258 -6.83 19.33 -1.22
C LEU A 258 -7.53 19.90 0.03
N PHE A 259 -6.86 20.78 0.77
CA PHE A 259 -7.45 21.50 1.88
C PHE A 259 -8.31 22.70 1.40
N ASP A 260 -7.97 23.35 0.29
CA ASP A 260 -8.75 24.44 -0.33
C ASP A 260 -9.90 23.92 -1.22
N CYS A 261 -9.77 22.77 -1.81
CA CYS A 261 -10.86 22.12 -2.54
C CYS A 261 -11.99 21.80 -1.60
N GLU A 262 -11.82 22.05 -0.20
CA GLU A 262 -12.92 21.53 0.31
C GLU A 262 -13.26 21.62 1.72
N ALA A 263 -14.02 22.61 1.95
CA ALA A 263 -15.07 22.55 2.96
C ALA A 263 -15.80 21.19 2.95
N THR A 264 -15.91 20.50 1.80
CA THR A 264 -16.60 19.22 1.66
C THR A 264 -15.75 18.07 2.18
N VAL A 265 -14.47 17.95 1.79
CA VAL A 265 -13.58 16.90 2.30
C VAL A 265 -13.25 17.12 3.77
N LEU A 266 -13.01 18.36 4.19
CA LEU A 266 -12.82 18.68 5.61
C LEU A 266 -14.10 18.44 6.44
N ASN A 267 -15.28 18.69 5.89
CA ASN A 267 -16.54 18.41 6.58
C ASN A 267 -16.80 16.89 6.61
N GLU A 268 -16.41 16.15 5.58
CA GLU A 268 -16.49 14.69 5.57
C GLU A 268 -15.46 14.07 6.51
N ILE A 269 -14.24 14.57 6.53
CA ILE A 269 -13.20 14.21 7.52
C ILE A 269 -13.71 14.56 8.93
N ARG A 270 -14.30 15.72 9.16
CA ARG A 270 -14.90 16.09 10.45
C ARG A 270 -16.10 15.21 10.82
N ARG A 271 -16.90 14.79 9.84
CA ARG A 271 -18.04 13.89 10.05
C ARG A 271 -17.58 12.47 10.43
N ILE A 272 -16.53 11.97 9.79
CA ILE A 272 -15.93 10.66 10.07
C ILE A 272 -15.26 10.66 11.45
N TYR A 273 -14.55 11.73 11.75
CA TYR A 273 -14.00 11.98 13.08
C TYR A 273 -14.92 12.94 13.80
N THR A 274 -15.98 12.44 14.42
CA THR A 274 -16.70 13.19 15.44
C THR A 274 -15.67 13.61 16.49
N ILE A 275 -15.07 14.76 16.26
CA ILE A 275 -14.32 15.48 17.27
C ILE A 275 -15.41 15.98 18.21
N GLY A 276 -15.77 15.09 19.15
CA GLY A 276 -16.65 15.44 20.26
C GLY A 276 -15.89 16.23 21.31
#